data_547ed2c445eaa58cca48710bc94ac7cc
#
_entry.id   547ed2c445eaa58cca48710bc94ac7cc
#
_cell.length_a   1.000
_cell.length_b   1.000
_cell.length_c   1.000
_cell.angle_alpha   90.00
_cell.angle_beta   90.00
_cell.angle_gamma   90.00
#
_symmetry.space_group_name_H-M   'P 1'
#
loop_
_entity.id
_entity.type
_entity.pdbx_description
1 polymer ?
#
loop_
_entity_poly.entity_id
_entity_poly.type
_entity_poly.pdbx_seq_one_letter_code
_entity_poly.pdbx_strand_id
1 'polypeptide(L)'
;MSFDLDAVQIRELLDELDRRLRADGVAATVYLVGGAAVALQLPDAGRRTQDIDGVTTNDMVAGVVSAMAAELGLPENWLNGAAAPYVPAPPRGAMDPPTSAGLHVELAPLGHLLAMKLAAGRARDRADIAAIAAALGIDADTAVKLTLETYGSDALEVFTNAEDVRLEADSAIPQRGPGRH
;
A
#
# COMPACT_ATOMS: atom_id res chain seq x y z
N MET A 1 11.33 -5.74 -21.18
CA MET A 1 10.75 -6.62 -20.12
C MET A 1 9.95 -5.73 -19.21
N SER A 2 8.71 -6.08 -18.88
CA SER A 2 7.96 -5.35 -17.86
C SER A 2 8.56 -5.66 -16.50
N PHE A 3 8.93 -4.64 -15.74
CA PHE A 3 9.33 -4.78 -14.34
C PHE A 3 8.06 -5.09 -13.55
N ASP A 4 8.03 -6.23 -12.89
CA ASP A 4 6.82 -6.74 -12.26
C ASP A 4 7.20 -7.62 -11.07
N LEU A 5 6.90 -7.18 -9.86
CA LEU A 5 7.34 -7.73 -8.58
C LEU A 5 6.24 -8.57 -7.93
N ASP A 6 6.58 -9.76 -7.48
CA ASP A 6 5.78 -10.53 -6.53
C ASP A 6 6.22 -10.30 -5.07
N ALA A 7 5.53 -10.93 -4.13
CA ALA A 7 5.80 -10.76 -2.70
C ALA A 7 7.23 -11.18 -2.28
N VAL A 8 7.82 -12.15 -2.98
CA VAL A 8 9.19 -12.61 -2.69
C VAL A 8 10.19 -11.56 -3.14
N GLN A 9 10.07 -11.11 -4.38
CA GLN A 9 10.94 -10.09 -4.96
C GLN A 9 10.86 -8.76 -4.21
N ILE A 10 9.64 -8.38 -3.73
CA ILE A 10 9.47 -7.19 -2.88
C ILE A 10 10.28 -7.34 -1.60
N ARG A 11 10.20 -8.50 -0.90
CA ARG A 11 10.99 -8.74 0.33
C ARG A 11 12.48 -8.69 0.07
N GLU A 12 12.96 -9.33 -1.00
CA GLU A 12 14.38 -9.34 -1.36
C GLU A 12 14.94 -7.93 -1.60
N LEU A 13 14.17 -7.05 -2.26
CA LEU A 13 14.55 -5.66 -2.47
C LEU A 13 14.56 -4.84 -1.17
N LEU A 14 13.58 -5.06 -0.29
CA LEU A 14 13.52 -4.38 1.00
C LEU A 14 14.64 -4.87 1.95
N ASP A 15 14.99 -6.16 1.93
CA ASP A 15 16.08 -6.74 2.70
C ASP A 15 17.45 -6.19 2.22
N GLU A 16 17.64 -6.03 0.91
CA GLU A 16 18.84 -5.42 0.36
C GLU A 16 18.93 -3.92 0.74
N LEU A 17 17.81 -3.20 0.72
CA LEU A 17 17.75 -1.82 1.17
C LEU A 17 18.09 -1.71 2.67
N ASP A 18 17.55 -2.59 3.52
CA ASP A 18 17.88 -2.67 4.94
C ASP A 18 19.39 -2.90 5.17
N ARG A 19 19.97 -3.85 4.44
CA ARG A 19 21.41 -4.18 4.51
C ARG A 19 22.27 -2.96 4.21
N ARG A 20 21.93 -2.17 3.18
CA ARG A 20 22.67 -0.98 2.78
C ARG A 20 22.51 0.14 3.81
N LEU A 21 21.30 0.39 4.28
CA LEU A 21 21.04 1.39 5.31
C LEU A 21 21.80 1.05 6.61
N ARG A 22 21.87 -0.21 6.99
CA ARG A 22 22.71 -0.65 8.14
C ARG A 22 24.17 -0.36 7.92
N ALA A 23 24.70 -0.63 6.74
CA ALA A 23 26.11 -0.36 6.42
C ALA A 23 26.44 1.13 6.48
N ASP A 24 25.50 1.99 6.10
CA ASP A 24 25.64 3.43 6.12
C ASP A 24 25.29 4.07 7.47
N GLY A 25 24.90 3.27 8.48
CA GLY A 25 24.49 3.76 9.80
C GLY A 25 23.18 4.55 9.78
N VAL A 26 22.35 4.40 8.76
CA VAL A 26 21.08 5.12 8.56
C VAL A 26 19.92 4.32 9.16
N ALA A 27 19.11 4.99 9.99
CA ALA A 27 17.88 4.43 10.54
C ALA A 27 16.68 5.05 9.80
N ALA A 28 15.79 4.24 9.26
CA ALA A 28 14.61 4.70 8.52
C ALA A 28 13.41 3.77 8.73
N THR A 29 12.21 4.36 8.75
CA THR A 29 10.95 3.63 8.60
C THR A 29 10.39 3.89 7.21
N VAL A 30 9.89 2.85 6.56
CA VAL A 30 9.07 2.95 5.36
C VAL A 30 7.67 2.41 5.65
N TYR A 31 6.66 3.25 5.45
CA TYR A 31 5.25 2.87 5.54
C TYR A 31 4.77 2.50 4.14
N LEU A 32 4.61 1.21 3.90
CA LEU A 32 4.22 0.68 2.60
C LEU A 32 2.71 0.72 2.39
N VAL A 33 2.34 1.17 1.21
CA VAL A 33 0.95 1.24 0.72
C VAL A 33 0.82 0.58 -0.65
N GLY A 34 -0.29 0.76 -1.33
CA GLY A 34 -0.46 0.36 -2.72
C GLY A 34 -0.40 -1.16 -2.96
N GLY A 35 0.01 -1.52 -4.17
CA GLY A 35 0.06 -2.90 -4.63
C GLY A 35 1.06 -3.79 -3.88
N ALA A 36 2.21 -3.23 -3.49
CA ALA A 36 3.24 -3.94 -2.76
C ALA A 36 2.76 -4.36 -1.35
N ALA A 37 2.08 -3.46 -0.64
CA ALA A 37 1.52 -3.77 0.68
C ALA A 37 0.40 -4.84 0.60
N VAL A 38 -0.41 -4.84 -0.46
CA VAL A 38 -1.39 -5.90 -0.72
C VAL A 38 -0.70 -7.24 -1.00
N ALA A 39 0.31 -7.26 -1.88
CA ALA A 39 1.05 -8.48 -2.21
C ALA A 39 1.72 -9.13 -0.98
N LEU A 40 2.26 -8.30 -0.08
CA LEU A 40 2.91 -8.79 1.14
C LEU A 40 1.93 -9.36 2.17
N GLN A 41 0.73 -8.78 2.29
CA GLN A 41 -0.29 -9.19 3.27
C GLN A 41 -1.21 -10.31 2.76
N LEU A 42 -1.42 -10.39 1.43
CA LEU A 42 -2.28 -11.37 0.78
C LEU A 42 -1.48 -12.16 -0.28
N PRO A 43 -0.44 -12.92 0.11
CA PRO A 43 0.44 -13.60 -0.84
C PRO A 43 -0.30 -14.60 -1.73
N ASP A 44 -1.35 -15.24 -1.22
CA ASP A 44 -2.16 -16.23 -1.95
C ASP A 44 -3.01 -15.59 -3.07
N ALA A 45 -3.21 -14.26 -3.05
CA ALA A 45 -3.88 -13.54 -4.12
C ALA A 45 -3.03 -13.46 -5.41
N GLY A 46 -1.76 -13.86 -5.39
CA GLY A 46 -0.86 -13.83 -6.54
C GLY A 46 -0.62 -12.42 -7.09
N ARG A 47 -0.77 -11.38 -6.27
CA ARG A 47 -0.64 -9.98 -6.68
C ARG A 47 0.78 -9.67 -7.12
N ARG A 48 0.90 -9.00 -8.26
CA ARG A 48 2.15 -8.42 -8.76
C ARG A 48 2.02 -6.92 -8.91
N THR A 49 3.13 -6.19 -8.79
CA THR A 49 3.17 -4.72 -8.89
C THR A 49 4.41 -4.26 -9.65
N GLN A 50 4.32 -3.09 -10.27
CA GLN A 50 5.42 -2.50 -11.04
C GLN A 50 6.35 -1.62 -10.20
N ASP A 51 5.95 -1.30 -8.96
CA ASP A 51 6.66 -0.43 -8.04
C ASP A 51 6.28 -0.74 -6.60
N ILE A 52 7.02 -0.15 -5.68
CA ILE A 52 6.73 -0.17 -4.25
C ILE A 52 6.38 1.26 -3.83
N ASP A 53 5.11 1.49 -3.52
CA ASP A 53 4.67 2.76 -2.95
C ASP A 53 4.95 2.79 -1.45
N GLY A 54 5.72 3.78 -0.99
CA GLY A 54 6.05 3.91 0.42
C GLY A 54 6.36 5.34 0.85
N VAL A 55 5.97 5.68 2.06
CA VAL A 55 6.34 6.94 2.71
C VAL A 55 7.48 6.67 3.66
N THR A 56 8.58 7.40 3.52
CA THR A 56 9.77 7.23 4.39
C THR A 56 9.94 8.40 5.34
N THR A 57 10.55 8.13 6.48
CA THR A 57 10.88 9.14 7.52
C THR A 57 12.27 9.76 7.35
N ASN A 58 13.07 9.27 6.38
CA ASN A 58 14.46 9.70 6.22
C ASN A 58 14.81 9.92 4.75
N ASP A 59 15.17 11.16 4.41
CA ASP A 59 15.51 11.55 3.03
C ASP A 59 16.75 10.82 2.47
N MET A 60 17.63 10.30 3.33
CA MET A 60 18.81 9.52 2.90
C MET A 60 18.43 8.22 2.20
N VAL A 61 17.23 7.68 2.45
CA VAL A 61 16.71 6.49 1.77
C VAL A 61 16.69 6.69 0.26
N ALA A 62 16.32 7.87 -0.23
CA ALA A 62 16.24 8.18 -1.65
C ALA A 62 17.59 7.97 -2.37
N GLY A 63 18.71 8.34 -1.74
CA GLY A 63 20.04 8.13 -2.29
C GLY A 63 20.39 6.65 -2.44
N VAL A 64 20.07 5.84 -1.43
CA VAL A 64 20.30 4.38 -1.45
C VAL A 64 19.41 3.70 -2.48
N VAL A 65 18.14 4.10 -2.57
CA VAL A 65 17.17 3.61 -3.58
C VAL A 65 17.67 3.88 -5.00
N SER A 66 18.17 5.10 -5.27
CA SER A 66 18.74 5.48 -6.57
C SER A 66 20.00 4.68 -6.90
N ALA A 67 20.90 4.48 -5.94
CA ALA A 67 22.10 3.65 -6.14
C ALA A 67 21.72 2.19 -6.44
N MET A 68 20.75 1.62 -5.73
CA MET A 68 20.23 0.27 -6.01
C MET A 68 19.62 0.17 -7.42
N ALA A 69 18.87 1.19 -7.85
CA ALA A 69 18.29 1.20 -9.18
C ALA A 69 19.37 1.11 -10.26
N ALA A 70 20.42 1.94 -10.14
CA ALA A 70 21.54 1.95 -11.08
C ALA A 70 22.34 0.64 -11.10
N GLU A 71 22.64 0.06 -9.94
CA GLU A 71 23.46 -1.14 -9.81
C GLU A 71 22.73 -2.43 -10.20
N LEU A 72 21.44 -2.53 -9.85
CA LEU A 72 20.63 -3.73 -10.07
C LEU A 72 19.80 -3.66 -11.35
N GLY A 73 19.87 -2.55 -12.11
CA GLY A 73 19.10 -2.35 -13.33
C GLY A 73 17.59 -2.26 -13.08
N LEU A 74 17.19 -1.71 -11.92
CA LEU A 74 15.80 -1.47 -11.57
C LEU A 74 15.30 -0.14 -12.16
N PRO A 75 13.99 0.05 -12.33
CA PRO A 75 13.43 1.36 -12.61
C PRO A 75 13.82 2.37 -11.52
N GLU A 76 14.10 3.62 -11.88
CA GLU A 76 14.48 4.66 -10.90
C GLU A 76 13.44 4.86 -9.80
N ASN A 77 12.16 4.62 -10.12
CA ASN A 77 11.02 4.77 -9.23
C ASN A 77 10.54 3.43 -8.62
N TRP A 78 11.40 2.39 -8.59
CA TRP A 78 11.04 1.08 -8.04
C TRP A 78 10.51 1.14 -6.60
N LEU A 79 11.03 2.07 -5.80
CA LEU A 79 10.47 2.50 -4.52
C LEU A 79 10.26 4.00 -4.56
N ASN A 80 9.04 4.46 -4.35
CA ASN A 80 8.68 5.87 -4.51
C ASN A 80 7.59 6.31 -3.53
N GLY A 81 7.49 7.64 -3.36
CA GLY A 81 6.51 8.28 -2.48
C GLY A 81 5.30 8.88 -3.19
N ALA A 82 5.00 8.48 -4.43
CA ALA A 82 3.93 9.11 -5.23
C ALA A 82 2.55 9.00 -4.60
N ALA A 83 2.31 7.96 -3.79
CA ALA A 83 1.06 7.78 -3.07
C ALA A 83 0.91 8.67 -1.82
N ALA A 84 1.97 9.30 -1.33
CA ALA A 84 1.98 10.02 -0.06
C ALA A 84 0.82 11.04 0.12
N PRO A 85 0.43 11.85 -0.89
CA PRO A 85 -0.68 12.80 -0.76
C PRO A 85 -2.05 12.14 -0.52
N TYR A 86 -2.18 10.85 -0.83
CA TYR A 86 -3.44 10.10 -0.77
C TYR A 86 -3.47 9.10 0.40
N VAL A 87 -2.39 9.03 1.18
CA VAL A 87 -2.32 8.10 2.31
C VAL A 87 -3.13 8.65 3.48
N PRO A 88 -4.11 7.89 4.01
CA PRO A 88 -4.79 8.27 5.25
C PRO A 88 -3.79 8.40 6.39
N ALA A 89 -4.15 9.11 7.45
CA ALA A 89 -3.28 9.23 8.62
C ALA A 89 -2.81 7.84 9.10
N PRO A 90 -1.49 7.57 9.09
CA PRO A 90 -0.97 6.28 9.54
C PRO A 90 -1.36 6.00 10.99
N PRO A 91 -1.50 4.74 11.41
CA PRO A 91 -1.68 4.40 12.81
C PRO A 91 -0.59 5.03 13.69
N ARG A 92 -0.95 5.32 14.95
CA ARG A 92 -0.01 5.94 15.88
C ARG A 92 1.25 5.09 16.02
N GLY A 93 2.42 5.70 15.84
CA GLY A 93 3.72 5.02 15.93
C GLY A 93 4.18 4.32 14.65
N ALA A 94 3.31 4.16 13.64
CA ALA A 94 3.65 3.49 12.37
C ALA A 94 4.79 4.19 11.60
N MET A 95 4.99 5.47 11.86
CA MET A 95 6.05 6.29 11.24
C MET A 95 7.18 6.65 12.22
N ASP A 96 7.21 6.04 13.40
CA ASP A 96 8.27 6.33 14.36
C ASP A 96 9.63 5.84 13.80
N PRO A 97 10.70 6.63 13.94
CA PRO A 97 12.02 6.20 13.49
C PRO A 97 12.49 5.00 14.31
N PRO A 98 13.18 4.01 13.71
CA PRO A 98 13.73 2.89 14.45
C PRO A 98 14.89 3.36 15.36
N THR A 99 15.13 2.61 16.43
CA THR A 99 16.16 2.92 17.42
C THR A 99 17.57 2.48 17.01
N SER A 100 17.69 1.74 15.91
CA SER A 100 18.95 1.24 15.35
C SER A 100 19.00 1.47 13.85
N ALA A 101 20.22 1.49 13.28
CA ALA A 101 20.40 1.55 11.84
C ALA A 101 19.73 0.38 11.13
N GLY A 102 19.17 0.65 9.96
CA GLY A 102 18.44 -0.28 9.11
C GLY A 102 17.06 0.25 8.72
N LEU A 103 16.32 -0.59 8.01
CA LEU A 103 14.97 -0.31 7.53
C LEU A 103 13.94 -0.98 8.43
N HIS A 104 13.06 -0.20 9.02
CA HIS A 104 11.81 -0.71 9.59
C HIS A 104 10.70 -0.63 8.53
N VAL A 105 10.10 -1.77 8.21
CA VAL A 105 9.02 -1.84 7.24
C VAL A 105 7.69 -1.95 7.97
N GLU A 106 6.85 -0.94 7.82
CA GLU A 106 5.49 -0.93 8.34
C GLU A 106 4.48 -1.05 7.19
N LEU A 107 3.52 -1.93 7.31
CA LEU A 107 2.49 -2.14 6.28
C LEU A 107 1.22 -1.38 6.65
N ALA A 108 0.66 -0.63 5.71
CA ALA A 108 -0.65 -0.03 5.91
C ALA A 108 -1.69 -1.13 6.21
N PRO A 109 -2.55 -0.96 7.21
CA PRO A 109 -3.61 -1.91 7.50
C PRO A 109 -4.48 -2.20 6.27
N LEU A 110 -4.99 -3.42 6.12
CA LEU A 110 -5.86 -3.78 4.99
C LEU A 110 -7.04 -2.83 4.83
N GLY A 111 -7.61 -2.32 5.94
CA GLY A 111 -8.67 -1.33 5.91
C GLY A 111 -8.24 -0.01 5.26
N HIS A 112 -7.02 0.47 5.53
CA HIS A 112 -6.46 1.67 4.87
C HIS A 112 -6.22 1.42 3.38
N LEU A 113 -5.66 0.26 3.02
CA LEU A 113 -5.44 -0.11 1.61
C LEU A 113 -6.76 -0.19 0.83
N LEU A 114 -7.81 -0.75 1.44
CA LEU A 114 -9.14 -0.79 0.86
C LEU A 114 -9.69 0.63 0.63
N ALA A 115 -9.62 1.49 1.65
CA ALA A 115 -10.06 2.87 1.57
C ALA A 115 -9.34 3.64 0.46
N MET A 116 -8.01 3.51 0.38
CA MET A 116 -7.20 4.15 -0.67
C MET A 116 -7.61 3.70 -2.09
N LYS A 117 -7.88 2.40 -2.28
CA LYS A 117 -8.27 1.86 -3.58
C LYS A 117 -9.68 2.25 -3.98
N LEU A 118 -10.63 2.23 -3.06
CA LEU A 118 -12.00 2.69 -3.29
C LEU A 118 -12.02 4.18 -3.61
N ALA A 119 -11.27 5.00 -2.86
CA ALA A 119 -11.17 6.43 -3.12
C ALA A 119 -10.49 6.76 -4.46
N ALA A 120 -9.53 5.92 -4.91
CA ALA A 120 -8.87 6.10 -6.19
C ALA A 120 -9.75 5.74 -7.40
N GLY A 121 -10.78 4.90 -7.25
CA GLY A 121 -11.77 4.55 -8.27
C GLY A 121 -11.18 3.94 -9.55
N ARG A 122 -10.07 3.20 -9.44
CA ARG A 122 -9.35 2.69 -10.61
C ARG A 122 -9.82 1.28 -10.94
N ALA A 123 -10.30 1.05 -12.16
CA ALA A 123 -10.76 -0.27 -12.60
C ALA A 123 -9.73 -1.40 -12.39
N ARG A 124 -8.44 -1.09 -12.51
CA ARG A 124 -7.34 -2.04 -12.26
C ARG A 124 -7.23 -2.49 -10.81
N ASP A 125 -7.80 -1.75 -9.86
CA ASP A 125 -7.75 -2.05 -8.43
C ASP A 125 -8.90 -2.96 -7.95
N ARG A 126 -9.88 -3.28 -8.80
CA ARG A 126 -11.06 -4.07 -8.41
C ARG A 126 -10.74 -5.46 -7.90
N ALA A 127 -9.74 -6.14 -8.47
CA ALA A 127 -9.28 -7.43 -7.97
C ALA A 127 -8.70 -7.32 -6.54
N ASP A 128 -7.92 -6.28 -6.28
CA ASP A 128 -7.37 -6.01 -4.96
C ASP A 128 -8.47 -5.66 -3.95
N ILE A 129 -9.45 -4.82 -4.36
CA ILE A 129 -10.61 -4.45 -3.53
C ILE A 129 -11.39 -5.71 -3.13
N ALA A 130 -11.69 -6.59 -4.09
CA ALA A 130 -12.39 -7.84 -3.81
C ALA A 130 -11.61 -8.75 -2.86
N ALA A 131 -10.29 -8.90 -3.07
CA ALA A 131 -9.43 -9.73 -2.24
C ALA A 131 -9.33 -9.19 -0.81
N ILE A 132 -9.15 -7.87 -0.65
CA ILE A 132 -9.07 -7.23 0.66
C ILE A 132 -10.41 -7.32 1.39
N ALA A 133 -11.53 -7.03 0.73
CA ALA A 133 -12.86 -7.14 1.33
C ALA A 133 -13.17 -8.57 1.78
N ALA A 134 -12.78 -9.57 0.98
CA ALA A 134 -12.89 -10.98 1.35
C ALA A 134 -12.05 -11.33 2.58
N ALA A 135 -10.78 -10.86 2.63
CA ALA A 135 -9.88 -11.08 3.77
C ALA A 135 -10.40 -10.42 5.05
N LEU A 136 -11.01 -9.23 4.95
CA LEU A 136 -11.65 -8.54 6.07
C LEU A 136 -13.03 -9.11 6.41
N GLY A 137 -13.63 -9.94 5.55
CA GLY A 137 -14.95 -10.50 5.75
C GLY A 137 -16.09 -9.46 5.67
N ILE A 138 -15.91 -8.36 4.93
CA ILE A 138 -16.86 -7.24 4.83
C ILE A 138 -17.57 -7.20 3.48
N ASP A 139 -18.74 -6.57 3.45
CA ASP A 139 -19.52 -6.27 2.27
C ASP A 139 -19.27 -4.84 1.75
N ALA A 140 -19.91 -4.47 0.64
CA ALA A 140 -19.76 -3.16 0.03
C ALA A 140 -20.20 -2.02 0.95
N ASP A 141 -21.30 -2.18 1.71
CA ASP A 141 -21.79 -1.18 2.64
C ASP A 141 -20.76 -0.87 3.75
N THR A 142 -20.21 -1.94 4.32
CA THR A 142 -19.17 -1.83 5.35
C THR A 142 -17.89 -1.22 4.79
N ALA A 143 -17.50 -1.58 3.57
CA ALA A 143 -16.32 -1.04 2.90
C ALA A 143 -16.45 0.48 2.63
N VAL A 144 -17.62 0.95 2.19
CA VAL A 144 -17.90 2.38 2.03
C VAL A 144 -17.79 3.11 3.35
N LYS A 145 -18.46 2.60 4.41
CA LYS A 145 -18.40 3.19 5.75
C LYS A 145 -16.97 3.28 6.26
N LEU A 146 -16.21 2.20 6.14
CA LEU A 146 -14.79 2.15 6.51
C LEU A 146 -13.97 3.22 5.77
N THR A 147 -14.21 3.41 4.47
CA THR A 147 -13.52 4.42 3.66
C THR A 147 -13.81 5.83 4.15
N LEU A 148 -15.08 6.15 4.40
CA LEU A 148 -15.50 7.46 4.92
C LEU A 148 -14.92 7.73 6.32
N GLU A 149 -14.88 6.73 7.19
CA GLU A 149 -14.28 6.83 8.52
C GLU A 149 -12.76 6.99 8.47
N THR A 150 -12.10 6.30 7.55
CA THR A 150 -10.63 6.31 7.41
C THR A 150 -10.10 7.68 6.98
N TYR A 151 -10.76 8.33 6.04
CA TYR A 151 -10.36 9.66 5.57
C TYR A 151 -10.99 10.80 6.34
N GLY A 152 -12.23 10.63 6.82
CA GLY A 152 -13.09 11.73 7.21
C GLY A 152 -13.66 12.46 5.98
N SER A 153 -14.80 13.15 6.17
CA SER A 153 -15.53 13.77 5.06
C SER A 153 -14.69 14.78 4.28
N ASP A 154 -14.02 15.67 4.99
CA ASP A 154 -13.32 16.83 4.39
C ASP A 154 -12.10 16.40 3.57
N ALA A 155 -11.36 15.40 4.04
CA ALA A 155 -10.18 14.90 3.33
C ALA A 155 -10.57 14.07 2.10
N LEU A 156 -11.68 13.34 2.15
CA LEU A 156 -12.16 12.54 1.03
C LEU A 156 -12.64 13.44 -0.13
N GLU A 157 -13.35 14.53 0.17
CA GLU A 157 -13.89 15.47 -0.83
C GLU A 157 -12.80 16.16 -1.68
N VAL A 158 -11.55 16.12 -1.24
CA VAL A 158 -10.43 16.68 -2.02
C VAL A 158 -10.18 15.90 -3.34
N PHE A 159 -10.50 14.60 -3.38
CA PHE A 159 -10.18 13.76 -4.55
C PHE A 159 -11.28 12.79 -4.98
N THR A 160 -12.37 12.62 -4.20
CA THR A 160 -13.52 11.78 -4.55
C THR A 160 -14.74 12.18 -3.72
N ASN A 161 -15.85 11.47 -3.85
CA ASN A 161 -17.06 11.64 -3.06
C ASN A 161 -17.67 10.30 -2.65
N ALA A 162 -18.61 10.31 -1.73
CA ALA A 162 -19.22 9.09 -1.20
C ALA A 162 -19.97 8.27 -2.26
N GLU A 163 -20.52 8.92 -3.30
CA GLU A 163 -21.25 8.24 -4.38
C GLU A 163 -20.29 7.46 -5.27
N ASP A 164 -19.15 8.04 -5.66
CA ASP A 164 -18.12 7.35 -6.43
C ASP A 164 -17.50 6.18 -5.65
N VAL A 165 -17.24 6.36 -4.36
CA VAL A 165 -16.78 5.28 -3.47
C VAL A 165 -17.80 4.15 -3.43
N ARG A 166 -19.09 4.47 -3.33
CA ARG A 166 -20.19 3.48 -3.36
C ARG A 166 -20.20 2.71 -4.68
N LEU A 167 -20.17 3.44 -5.80
CA LEU A 167 -20.20 2.84 -7.13
C LEU A 167 -19.03 1.85 -7.34
N GLU A 168 -17.83 2.22 -6.89
CA GLU A 168 -16.65 1.35 -7.01
C GLU A 168 -16.74 0.13 -6.06
N ALA A 169 -17.25 0.31 -4.83
CA ALA A 169 -17.47 -0.79 -3.91
C ALA A 169 -18.49 -1.81 -4.46
N ASP A 170 -19.63 -1.34 -4.98
CA ASP A 170 -20.67 -2.20 -5.57
C ASP A 170 -20.17 -2.93 -6.82
N SER A 171 -19.24 -2.30 -7.57
CA SER A 171 -18.65 -2.89 -8.77
C SER A 171 -17.60 -3.96 -8.50
N ALA A 172 -16.87 -3.83 -7.37
CA ALA A 172 -15.71 -4.66 -7.07
C ALA A 172 -15.99 -5.74 -6.01
N ILE A 173 -16.88 -5.49 -5.05
CA ILE A 173 -17.16 -6.41 -3.95
C ILE A 173 -18.39 -7.26 -4.28
N PRO A 174 -18.24 -8.59 -4.40
CA PRO A 174 -19.38 -9.47 -4.67
C PRO A 174 -20.48 -9.33 -3.63
N GLN A 175 -21.71 -9.16 -4.07
CA GLN A 175 -22.88 -9.17 -3.21
C GLN A 175 -22.97 -10.54 -2.52
N ARG A 176 -23.00 -10.57 -1.19
CA ARG A 176 -23.33 -11.79 -0.48
C ARG A 176 -24.80 -12.13 -0.79
N GLY A 177 -25.00 -13.17 -1.57
CA GLY A 177 -26.35 -13.70 -1.80
C GLY A 177 -27.05 -13.95 -0.47
N PRO A 178 -28.39 -13.85 -0.39
CA PRO A 178 -29.14 -14.11 0.83
C PRO A 178 -28.76 -15.52 1.33
N GLY A 179 -28.20 -15.54 2.55
CA GLY A 179 -27.71 -16.77 3.17
C GLY A 179 -28.75 -17.87 3.07
N ARG A 180 -28.37 -19.00 2.47
CA ARG A 180 -29.15 -20.22 2.60
C ARG A 180 -29.01 -20.66 4.07
N HIS A 181 -30.06 -20.40 4.83
CA HIS A 181 -30.27 -20.98 6.15
C HIS A 181 -30.47 -22.49 6.05
#